data_53d841a074afdb89c6344f1eaca7fdc3
#
_entry.id   53d841a074afdb89c6344f1eaca7fdc3
#
_cell.length_a   1.000
_cell.length_b   1.000
_cell.length_c   1.000
_cell.angle_alpha   90.00
_cell.angle_beta   90.00
_cell.angle_gamma   90.00
#
_symmetry.space_group_name_H-M   'P 1'
#
loop_
_entity.id
_entity.type
_entity.pdbx_description
1 polymer ?
#
loop_
_entity_poly.entity_id
_entity_poly.type
_entity_poly.pdbx_seq_one_letter_code
_entity_poly.pdbx_strand_id
1 'polypeptide(L)'
;MLASELLGSKWLDEHEDIDITGIAYDSRNVLPGNVFVCIKGFETDGHKYAEMAVKNGASLIVAEDKIDVDVPVWYVENSRVEIAEMACKYYGNPSSKFKLIGITGTNGKTTITYLIKSIIETAGMRIGVIGTNQNIIGDKVLVTQSTTPTTPNALELQQLFAEMVDSDAECVVMEVSSHALELERVHGCHFDVGVFTNLTRDHLDFHKTMENYLNAKAKLFKISDKGVVNFDDDGGKKIVANNDCDILKVGLSDGCDLKAKNIE
;
A
#
# COMPACT_ATOMS: atom_id res chain seq x y z
N MET A 1 -21.49 -7.37 -1.76
CA MET A 1 -21.41 -5.99 -1.20
C MET A 1 -22.14 -5.06 -2.16
N LEU A 2 -22.96 -4.14 -1.64
CA LEU A 2 -23.65 -3.18 -2.51
C LEU A 2 -22.71 -2.11 -3.05
N ALA A 3 -22.97 -1.60 -4.25
CA ALA A 3 -22.19 -0.52 -4.85
C ALA A 3 -22.20 0.74 -3.98
N SER A 4 -23.33 1.05 -3.33
CA SER A 4 -23.44 2.17 -2.38
C SER A 4 -22.57 2.00 -1.12
N GLU A 5 -22.37 0.77 -0.66
CA GLU A 5 -21.45 0.48 0.45
C GLU A 5 -19.98 0.67 0.01
N LEU A 6 -19.68 0.30 -1.24
CA LEU A 6 -18.34 0.38 -1.82
C LEU A 6 -17.94 1.82 -2.19
N LEU A 7 -18.81 2.52 -2.93
CA LEU A 7 -18.54 3.85 -3.50
C LEU A 7 -19.06 5.01 -2.65
N GLY A 8 -19.93 4.71 -1.67
CA GLY A 8 -20.59 5.70 -0.85
C GLY A 8 -22.00 6.07 -1.33
N SER A 9 -22.75 6.77 -0.47
CA SER A 9 -24.17 7.07 -0.70
C SER A 9 -24.45 7.93 -1.95
N LYS A 10 -23.46 8.68 -2.44
CA LYS A 10 -23.59 9.46 -3.69
C LYS A 10 -23.86 8.61 -4.91
N TRP A 11 -23.52 7.33 -4.87
CA TRP A 11 -23.87 6.38 -5.93
C TRP A 11 -25.38 6.36 -6.20
N LEU A 12 -26.20 6.38 -5.14
CA LEU A 12 -27.67 6.28 -5.21
C LEU A 12 -28.33 7.56 -5.75
N ASP A 13 -27.61 8.66 -5.89
CA ASP A 13 -28.15 9.91 -6.46
C ASP A 13 -28.43 9.78 -7.96
N GLU A 14 -27.69 8.90 -8.66
CA GLU A 14 -27.75 8.73 -10.11
C GLU A 14 -28.00 7.30 -10.58
N HIS A 15 -27.88 6.30 -9.69
CA HIS A 15 -27.92 4.89 -10.06
C HIS A 15 -28.76 4.04 -9.06
N GLU A 16 -29.34 2.97 -9.58
CA GLU A 16 -29.87 1.90 -8.70
C GLU A 16 -28.71 1.16 -8.05
N ASP A 17 -28.96 0.65 -6.83
CA ASP A 17 -27.94 -0.12 -6.13
C ASP A 17 -27.78 -1.52 -6.74
N ILE A 18 -26.56 -1.94 -6.91
CA ILE A 18 -26.21 -3.22 -7.53
C ILE A 18 -25.24 -4.01 -6.65
N ASP A 19 -25.35 -5.34 -6.70
CA ASP A 19 -24.41 -6.23 -6.00
C ASP A 19 -23.08 -6.32 -6.73
N ILE A 20 -21.99 -5.99 -6.02
CA ILE A 20 -20.61 -6.14 -6.47
C ILE A 20 -20.00 -7.41 -5.87
N THR A 21 -19.55 -8.30 -6.73
CA THR A 21 -18.97 -9.61 -6.36
C THR A 21 -17.46 -9.58 -6.20
N GLY A 22 -16.80 -8.54 -6.67
CA GLY A 22 -15.34 -8.38 -6.58
C GLY A 22 -14.86 -7.13 -7.28
N ILE A 23 -13.56 -6.85 -7.17
CA ILE A 23 -12.87 -5.72 -7.76
C ILE A 23 -11.80 -6.25 -8.72
N ALA A 24 -11.68 -5.66 -9.91
CA ALA A 24 -10.65 -5.99 -10.88
C ALA A 24 -10.10 -4.74 -11.57
N TYR A 25 -8.83 -4.73 -11.92
CA TYR A 25 -8.18 -3.70 -12.75
C TYR A 25 -7.42 -4.30 -13.94
N ASP A 26 -7.42 -5.64 -14.06
CA ASP A 26 -7.01 -6.37 -15.25
C ASP A 26 -8.25 -6.99 -15.89
N SER A 27 -8.57 -6.59 -17.11
CA SER A 27 -9.77 -7.05 -17.80
C SER A 27 -9.83 -8.57 -18.02
N ARG A 28 -8.68 -9.26 -18.01
CA ARG A 28 -8.58 -10.72 -18.13
C ARG A 28 -9.03 -11.45 -16.86
N ASN A 29 -9.00 -10.78 -15.71
CA ASN A 29 -9.34 -11.31 -14.40
C ASN A 29 -10.76 -10.92 -13.96
N VAL A 30 -11.51 -10.21 -14.79
CA VAL A 30 -12.89 -9.83 -14.51
C VAL A 30 -13.79 -11.06 -14.46
N LEU A 31 -14.58 -11.16 -13.42
CA LEU A 31 -15.63 -12.15 -13.23
C LEU A 31 -17.01 -11.48 -13.24
N PRO A 32 -18.10 -12.22 -13.52
CA PRO A 32 -19.46 -11.67 -13.52
C PRO A 32 -19.80 -10.96 -12.19
N GLY A 33 -20.31 -9.73 -12.30
CA GLY A 33 -20.65 -8.89 -11.14
C GLY A 33 -19.50 -8.08 -10.57
N ASN A 34 -18.27 -8.15 -11.14
CA ASN A 34 -17.16 -7.32 -10.67
C ASN A 34 -17.33 -5.85 -11.04
N VAL A 35 -16.75 -4.98 -10.22
CA VAL A 35 -16.37 -3.63 -10.65
C VAL A 35 -15.00 -3.67 -11.33
N PHE A 36 -14.88 -3.06 -12.49
CA PHE A 36 -13.60 -2.91 -13.17
C PHE A 36 -13.10 -1.48 -13.06
N VAL A 37 -11.85 -1.30 -12.61
CA VAL A 37 -11.23 0.01 -12.42
C VAL A 37 -10.24 0.29 -13.55
N CYS A 38 -10.49 1.35 -14.32
CA CYS A 38 -9.62 1.81 -15.39
C CYS A 38 -8.43 2.57 -14.82
N ILE A 39 -7.29 1.89 -14.64
CA ILE A 39 -6.06 2.51 -14.14
C ILE A 39 -5.18 2.95 -15.31
N LYS A 40 -4.74 4.21 -15.31
CA LYS A 40 -3.69 4.69 -16.23
C LYS A 40 -2.34 4.15 -15.78
N GLY A 41 -1.83 3.16 -16.51
CA GLY A 41 -0.52 2.57 -16.28
C GLY A 41 0.59 3.32 -17.04
N PHE A 42 1.84 2.87 -16.88
CA PHE A 42 2.99 3.46 -17.60
C PHE A 42 3.07 3.03 -19.06
N GLU A 43 2.66 1.79 -19.36
CA GLU A 43 2.73 1.21 -20.71
C GLU A 43 1.37 1.18 -21.38
N THR A 44 0.31 1.10 -20.62
CA THR A 44 -1.05 0.98 -21.15
C THR A 44 -2.06 1.71 -20.28
N ASP A 45 -3.16 2.10 -20.88
CA ASP A 45 -4.29 2.77 -20.25
C ASP A 45 -5.44 1.78 -20.10
N GLY A 46 -5.90 1.59 -18.86
CA GLY A 46 -7.00 0.68 -18.50
C GLY A 46 -8.33 1.02 -19.18
N HIS A 47 -8.56 2.29 -19.53
CA HIS A 47 -9.77 2.72 -20.22
C HIS A 47 -9.97 2.01 -21.57
N LYS A 48 -8.89 1.62 -22.26
CA LYS A 48 -8.93 0.87 -23.52
C LYS A 48 -9.51 -0.53 -23.39
N TYR A 49 -9.58 -1.04 -22.18
CA TYR A 49 -10.06 -2.40 -21.86
C TYR A 49 -11.45 -2.43 -21.20
N ALA A 50 -12.11 -1.27 -21.07
CA ALA A 50 -13.43 -1.18 -20.44
C ALA A 50 -14.48 -2.04 -21.16
N GLU A 51 -14.56 -1.98 -22.50
CA GLU A 51 -15.48 -2.83 -23.28
C GLU A 51 -15.19 -4.34 -23.09
N MET A 52 -13.90 -4.72 -22.99
CA MET A 52 -13.53 -6.11 -22.73
C MET A 52 -13.95 -6.54 -21.33
N ALA A 53 -13.77 -5.67 -20.34
CA ALA A 53 -14.21 -5.92 -18.97
C ALA A 53 -15.73 -6.13 -18.90
N VAL A 54 -16.52 -5.31 -19.60
CA VAL A 54 -17.98 -5.49 -19.71
C VAL A 54 -18.32 -6.82 -20.36
N LYS A 55 -17.67 -7.18 -21.47
CA LYS A 55 -17.86 -8.49 -22.14
C LYS A 55 -17.52 -9.67 -21.23
N ASN A 56 -16.58 -9.51 -20.30
CA ASN A 56 -16.20 -10.51 -19.33
C ASN A 56 -17.11 -10.52 -18.08
N GLY A 57 -18.07 -9.59 -17.99
CA GLY A 57 -19.11 -9.58 -16.95
C GLY A 57 -18.96 -8.51 -15.89
N ALA A 58 -18.14 -7.46 -16.12
CA ALA A 58 -18.14 -6.31 -15.22
C ALA A 58 -19.54 -5.67 -15.21
N SER A 59 -20.08 -5.43 -14.02
CA SER A 59 -21.38 -4.80 -13.80
C SER A 59 -21.28 -3.28 -13.59
N LEU A 60 -20.05 -2.78 -13.36
CA LEU A 60 -19.74 -1.40 -13.08
C LEU A 60 -18.32 -1.09 -13.54
N ILE A 61 -18.10 0.09 -14.12
CA ILE A 61 -16.77 0.60 -14.45
C ILE A 61 -16.46 1.83 -13.57
N VAL A 62 -15.23 1.91 -13.08
CA VAL A 62 -14.65 3.13 -12.47
C VAL A 62 -13.64 3.72 -13.45
N ALA A 63 -13.79 5.00 -13.80
CA ALA A 63 -13.00 5.64 -14.83
C ALA A 63 -12.65 7.10 -14.50
N GLU A 64 -11.47 7.55 -14.95
CA GLU A 64 -11.07 8.96 -14.88
C GLU A 64 -11.54 9.73 -16.13
N ASP A 65 -11.49 9.07 -17.29
CA ASP A 65 -11.87 9.67 -18.57
C ASP A 65 -13.24 9.15 -19.02
N LYS A 66 -13.93 9.97 -19.85
CA LYS A 66 -15.22 9.57 -20.42
C LYS A 66 -15.07 8.36 -21.34
N ILE A 67 -15.88 7.35 -21.09
CA ILE A 67 -15.97 6.12 -21.88
C ILE A 67 -17.43 5.86 -22.28
N ASP A 68 -17.61 5.05 -23.32
CA ASP A 68 -18.93 4.65 -23.83
C ASP A 68 -19.06 3.11 -23.69
N VAL A 69 -19.86 2.68 -22.71
CA VAL A 69 -20.09 1.26 -22.39
C VAL A 69 -21.53 1.07 -21.90
N ASP A 70 -22.05 -0.16 -22.02
CA ASP A 70 -23.45 -0.51 -21.70
C ASP A 70 -23.70 -0.80 -20.20
N VAL A 71 -22.78 -0.44 -19.30
CA VAL A 71 -22.93 -0.58 -17.84
C VAL A 71 -22.74 0.78 -17.16
N PRO A 72 -23.22 0.96 -15.92
CA PRO A 72 -22.95 2.19 -15.17
C PRO A 72 -21.45 2.50 -15.06
N VAL A 73 -21.12 3.80 -15.10
CA VAL A 73 -19.75 4.29 -14.96
C VAL A 73 -19.66 5.27 -13.80
N TRP A 74 -18.80 4.98 -12.85
CA TRP A 74 -18.46 5.88 -11.75
C TRP A 74 -17.19 6.68 -12.12
N TYR A 75 -17.36 7.99 -12.31
CA TYR A 75 -16.26 8.89 -12.69
C TYR A 75 -15.54 9.42 -11.46
N VAL A 76 -14.22 9.35 -11.46
CA VAL A 76 -13.34 9.72 -10.35
C VAL A 76 -12.18 10.58 -10.84
N GLU A 77 -11.58 11.37 -9.93
CA GLU A 77 -10.38 12.15 -10.25
C GLU A 77 -9.10 11.30 -10.27
N ASN A 78 -9.06 10.24 -9.46
CA ASN A 78 -7.88 9.37 -9.31
C ASN A 78 -8.31 7.91 -9.07
N SER A 79 -8.20 7.10 -10.10
CA SER A 79 -8.56 5.68 -10.06
C SER A 79 -7.70 4.85 -9.12
N ARG A 80 -6.46 5.28 -8.82
CA ARG A 80 -5.56 4.58 -7.87
C ARG A 80 -5.99 4.80 -6.42
N VAL A 81 -6.43 6.00 -6.09
CA VAL A 81 -7.02 6.31 -4.79
C VAL A 81 -8.32 5.52 -4.63
N GLU A 82 -9.19 5.59 -5.64
CA GLU A 82 -10.50 4.93 -5.59
C GLU A 82 -10.39 3.41 -5.41
N ILE A 83 -9.51 2.72 -6.17
CA ILE A 83 -9.34 1.28 -5.99
C ILE A 83 -8.79 0.93 -4.61
N ALA A 84 -7.94 1.77 -4.03
CA ALA A 84 -7.42 1.54 -2.68
C ALA A 84 -8.53 1.69 -1.63
N GLU A 85 -9.37 2.72 -1.73
CA GLU A 85 -10.52 2.92 -0.83
C GLU A 85 -11.54 1.79 -0.96
N MET A 86 -11.88 1.41 -2.20
CA MET A 86 -12.76 0.28 -2.46
C MET A 86 -12.21 -1.02 -1.89
N ALA A 87 -10.91 -1.29 -2.10
CA ALA A 87 -10.28 -2.49 -1.55
C ALA A 87 -10.30 -2.51 -0.01
N CYS A 88 -10.03 -1.38 0.65
CA CYS A 88 -10.15 -1.26 2.10
C CYS A 88 -11.56 -1.65 2.56
N LYS A 89 -12.60 -1.08 1.96
CA LYS A 89 -14.00 -1.36 2.31
C LYS A 89 -14.38 -2.81 2.01
N TYR A 90 -14.03 -3.30 0.81
CA TYR A 90 -14.38 -4.64 0.36
C TYR A 90 -13.84 -5.74 1.28
N TYR A 91 -12.62 -5.57 1.78
CA TYR A 91 -11.98 -6.48 2.73
C TYR A 91 -12.21 -6.12 4.21
N GLY A 92 -13.06 -5.12 4.52
CA GLY A 92 -13.44 -4.76 5.89
C GLY A 92 -12.36 -4.07 6.68
N ASN A 93 -11.56 -3.20 6.03
CA ASN A 93 -10.49 -2.39 6.60
C ASN A 93 -9.48 -3.22 7.42
N PRO A 94 -8.88 -4.26 6.85
CA PRO A 94 -8.10 -5.23 7.61
C PRO A 94 -6.86 -4.63 8.27
N SER A 95 -6.25 -3.57 7.69
CA SER A 95 -5.08 -2.90 8.28
C SER A 95 -5.32 -2.26 9.65
N SER A 96 -6.59 -2.04 10.02
CA SER A 96 -6.97 -1.53 11.36
C SER A 96 -7.07 -2.60 12.45
N LYS A 97 -6.91 -3.88 12.09
CA LYS A 97 -7.15 -5.01 13.01
C LYS A 97 -5.88 -5.58 13.64
N PHE A 98 -4.69 -5.08 13.27
CA PHE A 98 -3.38 -5.45 13.79
C PHE A 98 -2.48 -4.22 13.86
N LYS A 99 -1.31 -4.35 14.50
CA LYS A 99 -0.28 -3.32 14.47
C LYS A 99 0.47 -3.35 13.15
N LEU A 100 0.53 -2.22 12.43
CA LEU A 100 1.16 -2.13 11.11
C LEU A 100 2.46 -1.34 11.17
N ILE A 101 3.56 -1.96 10.73
CA ILE A 101 4.90 -1.36 10.66
C ILE A 101 5.32 -1.27 9.19
N GLY A 102 5.58 -0.05 8.72
CA GLY A 102 6.05 0.21 7.36
C GLY A 102 7.54 0.56 7.33
N ILE A 103 8.30 -0.07 6.44
CA ILE A 103 9.74 0.18 6.31
C ILE A 103 10.03 0.73 4.92
N THR A 104 10.58 1.95 4.87
CA THR A 104 11.03 2.58 3.64
C THR A 104 12.52 2.92 3.68
N GLY A 105 13.09 3.18 2.53
CA GLY A 105 14.50 3.51 2.32
C GLY A 105 15.01 2.93 1.01
N THR A 106 16.26 3.21 0.64
CA THR A 106 16.85 2.59 -0.55
C THR A 106 17.26 1.15 -0.24
N ASN A 107 18.05 0.94 0.79
CA ASN A 107 18.61 -0.35 1.19
C ASN A 107 18.17 -0.74 2.60
N GLY A 108 18.25 -2.04 2.92
CA GLY A 108 18.04 -2.57 4.26
C GLY A 108 16.59 -2.86 4.64
N LYS A 109 15.60 -2.53 3.79
CA LYS A 109 14.18 -2.81 4.06
C LYS A 109 13.94 -4.27 4.43
N THR A 110 14.29 -5.18 3.55
CA THR A 110 14.11 -6.63 3.75
C THR A 110 14.81 -7.13 5.01
N THR A 111 16.06 -6.71 5.25
CA THR A 111 16.82 -7.13 6.43
C THR A 111 16.12 -6.70 7.73
N ILE A 112 15.71 -5.43 7.80
CA ILE A 112 15.02 -4.90 8.99
C ILE A 112 13.66 -5.56 9.17
N THR A 113 12.92 -5.83 8.09
CA THR A 113 11.65 -6.56 8.13
C THR A 113 11.80 -7.91 8.82
N TYR A 114 12.82 -8.71 8.45
CA TYR A 114 13.07 -10.01 9.06
C TYR A 114 13.64 -9.94 10.48
N LEU A 115 14.41 -8.89 10.80
CA LEU A 115 14.84 -8.64 12.18
C LEU A 115 13.65 -8.33 13.09
N ILE A 116 12.74 -7.46 12.66
CA ILE A 116 11.50 -7.16 13.40
C ILE A 116 10.66 -8.42 13.54
N LYS A 117 10.50 -9.21 12.46
CA LYS A 117 9.80 -10.51 12.53
C LYS A 117 10.37 -11.37 13.66
N SER A 118 11.69 -11.58 13.68
CA SER A 118 12.35 -12.40 14.68
C SER A 118 12.12 -11.89 16.11
N ILE A 119 12.18 -10.58 16.33
CA ILE A 119 11.97 -9.97 17.64
C ILE A 119 10.52 -10.19 18.12
N ILE A 120 9.54 -9.91 17.25
CA ILE A 120 8.11 -10.02 17.56
C ILE A 120 7.72 -11.48 17.83
N GLU A 121 8.21 -12.43 17.01
CA GLU A 121 7.98 -13.87 17.22
C GLU A 121 8.61 -14.36 18.53
N THR A 122 9.82 -13.86 18.86
CA THR A 122 10.48 -14.19 20.14
C THR A 122 9.68 -13.67 21.34
N ALA A 123 8.96 -12.56 21.18
CA ALA A 123 8.02 -12.04 22.17
C ALA A 123 6.70 -12.84 22.26
N GLY A 124 6.52 -13.87 21.42
CA GLY A 124 5.34 -14.74 21.42
C GLY A 124 4.16 -14.20 20.63
N MET A 125 4.34 -13.15 19.83
CA MET A 125 3.28 -12.55 19.01
C MET A 125 3.30 -13.10 17.59
N ARG A 126 2.11 -13.22 17.01
CA ARG A 126 1.95 -13.68 15.63
C ARG A 126 2.09 -12.51 14.64
N ILE A 127 3.12 -12.57 13.80
CA ILE A 127 3.46 -11.51 12.86
C ILE A 127 3.36 -11.95 11.39
N GLY A 128 2.74 -11.10 10.56
CA GLY A 128 2.78 -11.17 9.11
C GLY A 128 3.93 -10.35 8.54
N VAL A 129 4.45 -10.78 7.39
CA VAL A 129 5.49 -10.08 6.62
C VAL A 129 5.03 -9.91 5.19
N ILE A 130 5.18 -8.69 4.65
CA ILE A 130 4.98 -8.38 3.24
C ILE A 130 6.25 -7.73 2.70
N GLY A 131 6.84 -8.31 1.67
CA GLY A 131 8.09 -7.78 1.12
C GLY A 131 8.63 -8.49 -0.11
N THR A 132 9.82 -8.08 -0.50
CA THR A 132 10.46 -8.48 -1.75
C THR A 132 10.64 -9.99 -1.90
N ASN A 133 10.96 -10.69 -0.81
CA ASN A 133 11.24 -12.12 -0.89
C ASN A 133 9.95 -12.95 -0.94
N GLN A 134 9.02 -12.67 -0.04
CA GLN A 134 7.76 -13.39 0.07
C GLN A 134 6.80 -12.67 1.02
N ASN A 135 5.51 -12.98 0.89
CA ASN A 135 4.48 -12.61 1.85
C ASN A 135 4.19 -13.83 2.72
N ILE A 136 4.29 -13.70 4.03
CA ILE A 136 4.15 -14.84 4.96
C ILE A 136 3.41 -14.43 6.24
N ILE A 137 2.77 -15.41 6.86
CA ILE A 137 2.32 -15.34 8.25
C ILE A 137 2.67 -16.64 8.95
N GLY A 138 3.48 -16.55 10.03
CA GLY A 138 4.13 -17.75 10.59
C GLY A 138 4.92 -18.48 9.51
N ASP A 139 4.60 -19.77 9.28
CA ASP A 139 5.22 -20.60 8.23
C ASP A 139 4.42 -20.64 6.92
N LYS A 140 3.23 -20.01 6.87
CA LYS A 140 2.37 -19.99 5.69
C LYS A 140 2.82 -18.91 4.71
N VAL A 141 3.17 -19.32 3.49
CA VAL A 141 3.40 -18.39 2.37
C VAL A 141 2.05 -17.99 1.77
N LEU A 142 1.84 -16.67 1.64
CA LEU A 142 0.66 -16.08 1.00
C LEU A 142 1.01 -15.73 -0.45
N VAL A 143 0.18 -16.20 -1.38
CA VAL A 143 0.39 -15.98 -2.81
C VAL A 143 -0.62 -14.96 -3.33
N THR A 144 -0.13 -13.94 -4.02
CA THR A 144 -0.97 -12.96 -4.71
C THR A 144 -0.75 -13.01 -6.22
N GLN A 145 -1.70 -12.50 -6.97
CA GLN A 145 -1.56 -12.29 -8.41
C GLN A 145 -0.72 -11.05 -8.74
N SER A 146 -0.19 -10.36 -7.73
CA SER A 146 0.60 -9.14 -7.90
C SER A 146 1.88 -9.43 -8.70
N THR A 147 2.08 -8.67 -9.75
CA THR A 147 3.31 -8.67 -10.57
C THR A 147 4.31 -7.61 -10.08
N THR A 148 3.97 -6.84 -9.05
CA THR A 148 4.82 -5.76 -8.54
C THR A 148 5.78 -6.29 -7.46
N PRO A 149 7.08 -5.98 -7.56
CA PRO A 149 8.03 -6.35 -6.54
C PRO A 149 7.82 -5.52 -5.26
N THR A 150 8.23 -6.06 -4.13
CA THR A 150 8.35 -5.41 -2.81
C THR A 150 7.02 -5.05 -2.15
N THR A 151 6.20 -4.20 -2.78
CA THR A 151 4.92 -3.74 -2.22
C THR A 151 3.81 -4.06 -3.22
N PRO A 152 2.84 -4.89 -2.89
CA PRO A 152 1.69 -5.22 -3.75
C PRO A 152 0.89 -3.99 -4.16
N ASN A 153 0.07 -4.09 -5.23
CA ASN A 153 -0.91 -3.04 -5.51
C ASN A 153 -1.99 -3.02 -4.43
N ALA A 154 -2.75 -1.94 -4.36
CA ALA A 154 -3.69 -1.71 -3.26
C ALA A 154 -4.71 -2.86 -3.06
N LEU A 155 -5.24 -3.42 -4.15
CA LEU A 155 -6.21 -4.52 -4.09
C LEU A 155 -5.60 -5.77 -3.45
N GLU A 156 -4.45 -6.21 -3.96
CA GLU A 156 -3.75 -7.40 -3.45
C GLU A 156 -3.21 -7.18 -2.04
N LEU A 157 -2.84 -5.93 -1.71
CA LEU A 157 -2.38 -5.59 -0.36
C LEU A 157 -3.51 -5.78 0.66
N GLN A 158 -4.71 -5.30 0.38
CA GLN A 158 -5.85 -5.46 1.28
C GLN A 158 -6.31 -6.93 1.36
N GLN A 159 -6.22 -7.68 0.26
CA GLN A 159 -6.45 -9.13 0.28
C GLN A 159 -5.47 -9.84 1.21
N LEU A 160 -4.16 -9.56 1.10
CA LEU A 160 -3.14 -10.12 2.00
C LEU A 160 -3.42 -9.78 3.46
N PHE A 161 -3.78 -8.53 3.74
CA PHE A 161 -4.12 -8.12 5.09
C PHE A 161 -5.34 -8.87 5.63
N ALA A 162 -6.37 -9.10 4.82
CA ALA A 162 -7.52 -9.90 5.22
C ALA A 162 -7.12 -11.35 5.55
N GLU A 163 -6.28 -11.99 4.71
CA GLU A 163 -5.77 -13.33 4.98
C GLU A 163 -4.89 -13.39 6.25
N MET A 164 -4.15 -12.31 6.56
CA MET A 164 -3.38 -12.20 7.80
C MET A 164 -4.30 -12.05 9.02
N VAL A 165 -5.39 -11.26 8.91
CA VAL A 165 -6.42 -11.16 9.96
C VAL A 165 -7.06 -12.53 10.21
N ASP A 166 -7.47 -13.25 9.16
CA ASP A 166 -8.07 -14.59 9.26
C ASP A 166 -7.08 -15.62 9.84
N SER A 167 -5.80 -15.30 9.82
CA SER A 167 -4.72 -16.10 10.41
C SER A 167 -4.27 -15.58 11.77
N ASP A 168 -5.07 -14.74 12.45
CA ASP A 168 -4.83 -14.17 13.78
C ASP A 168 -3.52 -13.36 13.89
N ALA A 169 -3.17 -12.57 12.88
CA ALA A 169 -2.04 -11.66 12.94
C ALA A 169 -2.27 -10.58 14.01
N GLU A 170 -1.33 -10.42 14.94
CA GLU A 170 -1.31 -9.33 15.92
C GLU A 170 -0.49 -8.14 15.43
N CYS A 171 0.48 -8.41 14.53
CA CYS A 171 1.35 -7.42 13.93
C CYS A 171 1.60 -7.77 12.47
N VAL A 172 1.79 -6.77 11.64
CA VAL A 172 2.28 -6.93 10.27
C VAL A 172 3.42 -5.95 10.03
N VAL A 173 4.52 -6.44 9.49
CA VAL A 173 5.63 -5.62 9.04
C VAL A 173 5.74 -5.70 7.52
N MET A 174 5.85 -4.55 6.86
CA MET A 174 5.92 -4.53 5.41
C MET A 174 6.98 -3.58 4.85
N GLU A 175 7.56 -3.99 3.74
CA GLU A 175 8.39 -3.10 2.93
C GLU A 175 7.51 -2.14 2.14
N VAL A 176 7.75 -0.82 2.31
CA VAL A 176 7.02 0.23 1.61
C VAL A 176 7.96 0.93 0.63
N SER A 177 7.86 0.60 -0.64
CA SER A 177 8.66 1.21 -1.70
C SER A 177 8.21 2.65 -1.98
N SER A 178 9.13 3.48 -2.49
CA SER A 178 8.77 4.84 -2.91
C SER A 178 7.75 4.86 -4.07
N HIS A 179 7.79 3.86 -4.94
CA HIS A 179 6.77 3.67 -5.97
C HIS A 179 5.39 3.39 -5.36
N ALA A 180 5.34 2.57 -4.30
CA ALA A 180 4.07 2.27 -3.62
C ALA A 180 3.44 3.52 -3.00
N LEU A 181 4.26 4.38 -2.39
CA LEU A 181 3.82 5.65 -1.81
C LEU A 181 3.40 6.66 -2.89
N GLU A 182 4.06 6.68 -4.05
CA GLU A 182 3.73 7.59 -5.14
C GLU A 182 2.52 7.13 -5.94
N LEU A 183 2.32 5.82 -6.06
CA LEU A 183 1.25 5.19 -6.83
C LEU A 183 0.04 4.79 -5.97
N GLU A 184 -0.08 5.36 -4.78
CA GLU A 184 -1.22 5.19 -3.85
C GLU A 184 -1.50 3.73 -3.43
N ARG A 185 -0.49 2.83 -3.50
CA ARG A 185 -0.70 1.41 -3.18
C ARG A 185 -1.00 1.15 -1.71
N VAL A 186 -0.59 2.07 -0.84
CA VAL A 186 -0.82 2.03 0.61
C VAL A 186 -1.84 3.07 1.06
N HIS A 187 -2.57 3.68 0.11
CA HIS A 187 -3.66 4.59 0.44
C HIS A 187 -4.74 3.86 1.26
N GLY A 188 -5.31 4.54 2.26
CA GLY A 188 -6.24 3.92 3.19
C GLY A 188 -5.61 3.03 4.27
N CYS A 189 -4.29 2.78 4.21
CA CYS A 189 -3.56 2.17 5.32
C CYS A 189 -3.13 3.24 6.32
N HIS A 190 -3.14 2.89 7.61
CA HIS A 190 -2.58 3.71 8.68
C HIS A 190 -1.52 2.89 9.40
N PHE A 191 -0.31 3.44 9.53
CA PHE A 191 0.81 2.73 10.14
C PHE A 191 0.99 3.15 11.60
N ASP A 192 1.10 2.18 12.51
CA ASP A 192 1.51 2.47 13.90
C ASP A 192 2.95 2.99 13.94
N VAL A 193 3.83 2.45 13.08
CA VAL A 193 5.23 2.87 13.01
C VAL A 193 5.72 2.92 11.55
N GLY A 194 6.25 4.06 11.15
CA GLY A 194 7.02 4.24 9.92
C GLY A 194 8.53 4.21 10.18
N VAL A 195 9.28 3.42 9.42
CA VAL A 195 10.75 3.30 9.56
C VAL A 195 11.45 3.80 8.31
N PHE A 196 12.47 4.66 8.47
CA PHE A 196 13.34 5.09 7.39
C PHE A 196 14.77 4.60 7.62
N THR A 197 15.33 3.92 6.64
CA THR A 197 16.67 3.33 6.73
C THR A 197 17.77 4.22 6.16
N ASN A 198 17.67 4.62 4.89
CA ASN A 198 18.65 5.44 4.19
C ASN A 198 18.12 5.92 2.83
N LEU A 199 18.83 6.90 2.24
CA LEU A 199 18.58 7.37 0.88
C LEU A 199 19.89 7.42 0.09
N THR A 200 20.04 6.55 -0.89
CA THR A 200 21.12 6.58 -1.88
C THR A 200 20.54 6.69 -3.29
N ARG A 201 21.36 6.99 -4.29
CA ARG A 201 20.92 7.18 -5.68
C ARG A 201 20.33 5.89 -6.24
N ASP A 202 19.01 5.92 -6.53
CA ASP A 202 18.26 4.83 -7.12
C ASP A 202 16.95 5.38 -7.71
N HIS A 203 16.28 4.64 -8.61
CA HIS A 203 14.96 4.94 -9.16
C HIS A 203 14.78 6.38 -9.73
N LEU A 204 15.85 7.02 -10.24
CA LEU A 204 15.75 8.36 -10.81
C LEU A 204 15.12 8.38 -12.21
N ASP A 205 15.02 7.24 -12.86
CA ASP A 205 14.18 7.03 -14.03
C ASP A 205 12.71 7.38 -13.76
N PHE A 206 12.22 7.02 -12.57
CA PHE A 206 10.85 7.30 -12.10
C PHE A 206 10.76 8.66 -11.39
N HIS A 207 11.52 8.87 -10.32
CA HIS A 207 11.41 10.06 -9.45
C HIS A 207 12.02 11.33 -10.04
N LYS A 208 12.88 11.23 -11.07
CA LYS A 208 13.60 12.30 -11.76
C LYS A 208 14.67 12.97 -10.91
N THR A 209 14.44 13.27 -9.64
CA THR A 209 15.38 13.91 -8.73
C THR A 209 15.48 13.17 -7.39
N MET A 210 16.61 13.35 -6.68
CA MET A 210 16.77 12.81 -5.32
C MET A 210 15.80 13.46 -4.34
N GLU A 211 15.42 14.70 -4.58
CA GLU A 211 14.44 15.41 -3.76
C GLU A 211 13.04 14.78 -3.88
N ASN A 212 12.57 14.52 -5.10
CA ASN A 212 11.29 13.83 -5.32
C ASN A 212 11.33 12.42 -4.72
N TYR A 213 12.47 11.72 -4.84
CA TYR A 213 12.64 10.39 -4.27
C TYR A 213 12.55 10.41 -2.74
N LEU A 214 13.16 11.40 -2.09
CA LEU A 214 13.02 11.62 -0.65
C LEU A 214 11.59 11.97 -0.26
N ASN A 215 10.95 12.90 -0.98
CA ASN A 215 9.58 13.32 -0.73
C ASN A 215 8.58 12.17 -0.86
N ALA A 216 8.78 11.28 -1.84
CA ALA A 216 7.98 10.06 -1.96
C ALA A 216 8.09 9.18 -0.72
N LYS A 217 9.32 8.95 -0.19
CA LYS A 217 9.51 8.16 1.04
C LYS A 217 8.96 8.86 2.28
N ALA A 218 9.06 10.18 2.35
CA ALA A 218 8.55 10.98 3.46
C ALA A 218 7.01 10.88 3.61
N LYS A 219 6.27 10.51 2.55
CA LYS A 219 4.82 10.27 2.62
C LYS A 219 4.45 9.22 3.67
N LEU A 220 5.30 8.21 3.92
CA LEU A 220 5.06 7.19 4.94
C LEU A 220 4.81 7.82 6.32
N PHE A 221 5.59 8.85 6.67
CA PHE A 221 5.48 9.50 7.99
C PHE A 221 4.23 10.37 8.15
N LYS A 222 3.55 10.72 7.05
CA LYS A 222 2.25 11.43 7.08
C LYS A 222 1.08 10.50 7.39
N ILE A 223 1.27 9.20 7.22
CA ILE A 223 0.26 8.16 7.45
C ILE A 223 0.71 7.19 8.56
N SER A 224 1.65 7.64 9.41
CA SER A 224 2.17 6.89 10.56
C SER A 224 1.97 7.66 11.85
N ASP A 225 1.61 6.96 12.93
CA ASP A 225 1.51 7.56 14.28
C ASP A 225 2.89 7.94 14.82
N LYS A 226 3.87 7.06 14.61
CA LYS A 226 5.26 7.24 15.06
C LYS A 226 6.24 6.95 13.96
N GLY A 227 7.42 7.58 14.04
CA GLY A 227 8.53 7.36 13.14
C GLY A 227 9.78 6.81 13.84
N VAL A 228 10.53 5.98 13.17
CA VAL A 228 11.91 5.63 13.53
C VAL A 228 12.79 5.96 12.34
N VAL A 229 13.75 6.86 12.53
CA VAL A 229 14.54 7.41 11.43
C VAL A 229 16.03 7.25 11.72
N ASN A 230 16.77 6.67 10.77
CA ASN A 230 18.24 6.74 10.77
C ASN A 230 18.69 8.20 10.61
N PHE A 231 19.14 8.80 11.71
CA PHE A 231 19.53 10.22 11.77
C PHE A 231 20.95 10.47 11.30
N ASP A 232 21.74 9.41 11.02
CA ASP A 232 23.06 9.53 10.40
C ASP A 232 22.95 9.79 8.89
N ASP A 233 21.80 9.46 8.27
CA ASP A 233 21.50 9.72 6.86
C ASP A 233 20.95 11.13 6.66
N ASP A 234 21.47 11.86 5.65
CA ASP A 234 21.03 13.23 5.38
C ASP A 234 19.56 13.31 4.92
N GLY A 235 19.05 12.27 4.25
CA GLY A 235 17.63 12.13 3.94
C GLY A 235 16.79 11.98 5.22
N GLY A 236 17.30 11.20 6.18
CA GLY A 236 16.69 11.05 7.50
C GLY A 236 16.57 12.38 8.27
N LYS A 237 17.65 13.18 8.28
CA LYS A 237 17.62 14.53 8.88
C LYS A 237 16.57 15.43 8.25
N LYS A 238 16.40 15.37 6.91
CA LYS A 238 15.40 16.14 6.18
C LYS A 238 13.97 15.65 6.49
N ILE A 239 13.76 14.34 6.62
CA ILE A 239 12.45 13.78 7.02
C ILE A 239 12.08 14.30 8.40
N VAL A 240 12.99 14.23 9.37
CA VAL A 240 12.74 14.73 10.74
C VAL A 240 12.40 16.24 10.74
N ALA A 241 13.12 17.03 9.93
CA ALA A 241 12.92 18.48 9.88
C ALA A 241 11.60 18.92 9.22
N ASN A 242 10.98 18.08 8.39
CA ASN A 242 9.83 18.44 7.55
C ASN A 242 8.58 17.58 7.81
N ASN A 243 8.52 16.87 8.93
CA ASN A 243 7.34 16.08 9.33
C ASN A 243 6.95 16.38 10.77
N ASP A 244 5.62 16.37 11.01
CA ASP A 244 5.03 16.54 12.35
C ASP A 244 4.86 15.21 13.10
N CYS A 245 5.24 14.09 12.52
CA CYS A 245 5.20 12.77 13.14
C CYS A 245 6.14 12.74 14.36
N ASP A 246 5.72 12.06 15.42
CA ASP A 246 6.58 11.76 16.59
C ASP A 246 7.70 10.81 16.20
N ILE A 247 8.92 11.33 15.98
CA ILE A 247 10.04 10.59 15.41
C ILE A 247 11.12 10.31 16.46
N LEU A 248 11.40 9.02 16.66
CA LEU A 248 12.59 8.54 17.36
C LEU A 248 13.79 8.55 16.39
N LYS A 249 14.78 9.38 16.67
CA LYS A 249 16.05 9.47 15.91
C LYS A 249 17.02 8.41 16.42
N VAL A 250 17.44 7.52 15.55
CA VAL A 250 18.41 6.46 15.86
C VAL A 250 19.69 6.63 15.03
N GLY A 251 20.85 6.27 15.58
CA GLY A 251 22.13 6.35 14.87
C GLY A 251 23.35 6.32 15.79
N LEU A 252 24.48 6.75 15.23
CA LEU A 252 25.79 6.83 15.89
C LEU A 252 26.19 8.28 16.23
N SER A 253 25.65 9.25 15.49
CA SER A 253 25.98 10.68 15.62
C SER A 253 25.35 11.31 16.87
N ASP A 254 25.87 12.50 17.23
CA ASP A 254 25.24 13.31 18.26
C ASP A 254 23.87 13.86 17.75
N GLY A 255 22.92 13.99 18.67
CA GLY A 255 21.54 14.40 18.35
C GLY A 255 20.57 13.25 18.10
N CYS A 256 21.02 12.00 18.13
CA CYS A 256 20.14 10.83 18.17
C CYS A 256 19.52 10.68 19.56
N ASP A 257 18.23 10.29 19.60
CA ASP A 257 17.51 9.96 20.84
C ASP A 257 17.98 8.58 21.36
N LEU A 258 18.24 7.65 20.43
CA LEU A 258 18.84 6.36 20.70
C LEU A 258 20.17 6.25 19.95
N LYS A 259 21.28 6.32 20.68
CA LYS A 259 22.64 6.31 20.15
C LYS A 259 23.34 4.99 20.46
N ALA A 260 23.81 4.28 19.43
CA ALA A 260 24.67 3.12 19.62
C ALA A 260 26.08 3.57 20.04
N LYS A 261 26.66 2.90 21.03
CA LYS A 261 27.98 3.16 21.58
C LYS A 261 28.75 1.85 21.72
N ASN A 262 30.09 1.93 21.78
CA ASN A 262 31.00 0.80 22.00
C ASN A 262 30.75 -0.35 20.99
N ILE A 263 30.72 0.01 19.71
CA ILE A 263 30.61 -0.96 18.62
C ILE A 263 32.02 -1.54 18.40
N GLU A 264 32.20 -2.84 18.64
CA GLU A 264 33.43 -3.58 18.42
C GLU A 264 33.36 -4.39 17.11
#